data_de4f1bdbbe85fd1bb714df9f2825802f
#
_entry.id   de4f1bdbbe85fd1bb714df9f2825802f
#
_cell.length_a   1.000
_cell.length_b   1.000
_cell.length_c   1.000
_cell.angle_alpha   90.00
_cell.angle_beta   90.00
_cell.angle_gamma   90.00
#
_symmetry.space_group_name_H-M   'P 1'
#
loop_
_entity.id
_entity.type
_entity.pdbx_description
1 polymer ?
#
loop_
_entity_poly.entity_id
_entity_poly.type
_entity_poly.pdbx_seq_one_letter_code
_entity_poly.pdbx_strand_id
1 'polypeptide(L)' 'MARYRFTEYFEKEVLRKRAYLKKEWCTRVIDNPLRSEPQEGNRHRFWGQVPELEGRYLRVITLEDKVTIHNAFPDRRFKP' A
#
# COMPACT_ATOMS: atom_id res chain seq x y z
N MET A 1 -14.64 3.07 10.27
CA MET A 1 -14.17 4.46 10.37
C MET A 1 -12.76 4.58 9.80
N ALA A 2 -12.58 5.48 8.88
CA ALA A 2 -11.29 5.60 8.22
C ALA A 2 -10.28 6.25 9.14
N ARG A 3 -9.17 5.57 9.35
CA ARG A 3 -8.08 6.11 10.16
C ARG A 3 -6.86 6.40 9.33
N TYR A 4 -6.98 6.21 8.01
CA TYR A 4 -5.83 6.29 7.13
C TYR A 4 -5.74 7.66 6.51
N ARG A 5 -4.50 8.05 6.20
CA ARG A 5 -4.21 9.28 5.51
C ARG A 5 -3.39 8.95 4.29
N PHE A 6 -3.33 9.88 3.36
CA PHE A 6 -2.57 9.70 2.14
C PHE A 6 -1.69 10.93 1.95
N THR A 7 -0.42 10.73 1.66
CA THR A 7 0.46 11.85 1.41
C THR A 7 0.07 12.55 0.12
N GLU A 8 0.45 13.80 0.00
CA GLU A 8 0.23 14.53 -1.25
C GLU A 8 0.93 13.82 -2.41
N TYR A 9 2.10 13.26 -2.15
CA TYR A 9 2.82 12.48 -3.16
C TYR A 9 1.97 11.32 -3.66
N PHE A 10 1.33 10.58 -2.75
CA PHE A 10 0.46 9.48 -3.13
C PHE A 10 -0.68 9.99 -4.00
N GLU A 11 -1.34 11.05 -3.57
CA GLU A 11 -2.51 11.56 -4.28
C GLU A 11 -2.15 12.11 -5.67
N LYS A 12 -1.03 12.82 -5.78
CA LYS A 12 -0.68 13.50 -7.01
C LYS A 12 0.19 12.69 -7.94
N GLU A 13 1.08 11.85 -7.39
CA GLU A 13 2.02 11.13 -8.22
C GLU A 13 1.68 9.66 -8.38
N VAL A 14 1.40 8.98 -7.27
CA VAL A 14 1.19 7.54 -7.33
C VAL A 14 -0.12 7.23 -8.05
N LEU A 15 -1.20 7.89 -7.68
CA LEU A 15 -2.49 7.64 -8.33
C LEU A 15 -2.49 8.07 -9.79
N ARG A 16 -1.71 9.09 -10.14
CA ARG A 16 -1.60 9.51 -11.53
C ARG A 16 -0.89 8.47 -12.37
N LYS A 17 0.20 7.93 -11.85
CA LYS A 17 0.97 6.91 -12.57
C LYS A 17 0.23 5.57 -12.63
N ARG A 18 -0.52 5.27 -11.59
CA ARG A 18 -1.23 4.01 -11.49
C ARG A 18 -2.72 4.28 -11.35
N ALA A 19 -3.32 4.71 -12.45
CA ALA A 19 -4.72 5.12 -12.45
C ALA A 19 -5.68 4.00 -12.04
N TYR A 20 -5.26 2.74 -12.19
CA TYR A 20 -6.08 1.59 -11.80
C TYR A 20 -6.14 1.41 -10.29
N LEU A 21 -5.19 2.02 -9.56
CA LEU A 21 -5.04 1.80 -8.13
C LEU A 21 -6.17 2.48 -7.36
N LYS A 22 -6.70 1.78 -6.36
CA LYS A 22 -7.75 2.33 -5.52
C LYS A 22 -7.27 2.43 -4.08
N LYS A 23 -7.64 3.53 -3.43
CA LYS A 23 -7.24 3.77 -2.04
C LYS A 23 -7.73 2.66 -1.10
N GLU A 24 -8.93 2.16 -1.34
CA GLU A 24 -9.49 1.13 -0.47
C GLU A 24 -8.72 -0.18 -0.53
N TRP A 25 -8.04 -0.46 -1.65
CA TRP A 25 -7.18 -1.64 -1.70
C TRP A 25 -6.01 -1.49 -0.74
N CYS A 26 -5.46 -0.28 -0.67
CA CYS A 26 -4.32 -0.01 0.20
C CYS A 26 -4.69 -0.16 1.67
N THR A 27 -5.82 0.41 2.07
CA THR A 27 -6.26 0.30 3.46
C THR A 27 -6.60 -1.13 3.81
N ARG A 28 -7.19 -1.86 2.87
CA ARG A 28 -7.52 -3.27 3.09
C ARG A 28 -6.27 -4.09 3.35
N VAL A 29 -5.20 -3.82 2.60
CA VAL A 29 -3.94 -4.53 2.79
C VAL A 29 -3.36 -4.24 4.18
N ILE A 30 -3.41 -2.98 4.61
CA ILE A 30 -2.87 -2.63 5.93
C ILE A 30 -3.71 -3.25 7.04
N ASP A 31 -5.02 -3.32 6.85
CA ASP A 31 -5.90 -3.89 7.86
C ASP A 31 -5.65 -5.38 8.09
N ASN A 32 -5.25 -6.11 7.03
CA ASN A 32 -5.07 -7.54 7.15
C ASN A 32 -3.92 -8.01 6.24
N PRO A 33 -2.69 -7.65 6.57
CA PRO A 33 -1.56 -7.96 5.69
C PRO A 33 -1.13 -9.41 5.81
N LEU A 34 -0.60 -9.94 4.71
CA LEU A 34 0.07 -11.23 4.73
C LEU A 34 1.43 -11.13 5.38
N ARG A 35 2.06 -9.97 5.23
CA ARG A 35 3.36 -9.69 5.83
C ARG A 35 3.52 -8.19 6.01
N SER A 36 4.21 -7.79 7.05
CA SER A 36 4.57 -6.39 7.24
C SER A 36 5.95 -6.33 7.86
N GLU A 37 6.72 -5.30 7.49
CA GLU A 37 8.07 -5.13 8.01
C GLU A 37 8.45 -3.65 7.94
N PRO A 38 9.40 -3.24 8.80
CA PRO A 38 9.96 -1.90 8.67
C PRO A 38 10.78 -1.78 7.39
N GLN A 39 10.88 -0.57 6.90
CA GLN A 39 11.65 -0.26 5.70
C GLN A 39 12.53 0.94 6.00
N GLU A 40 13.66 1.04 5.33
CA GLU A 40 14.57 2.14 5.52
C GLU A 40 13.88 3.48 5.29
N GLY A 41 14.37 4.52 5.94
CA GLY A 41 13.83 5.86 5.78
C GLY A 41 12.60 6.12 6.62
N ASN A 42 12.45 5.39 7.72
CA ASN A 42 11.31 5.54 8.62
C ASN A 42 10.00 5.28 7.89
N ARG A 43 9.99 4.20 7.11
CA ARG A 43 8.82 3.74 6.40
C ARG A 43 8.45 2.36 6.92
N HIS A 44 7.22 1.93 6.60
CA HIS A 44 6.76 0.59 6.89
C HIS A 44 6.09 0.05 5.65
N ARG A 45 6.26 -1.25 5.38
CA ARG A 45 5.70 -1.85 4.19
C ARG A 45 4.82 -3.03 4.54
N PHE A 46 3.76 -3.17 3.77
CA PHE A 46 2.74 -4.20 3.98
C PHE A 46 2.47 -4.86 2.64
N TRP A 47 2.18 -6.15 2.67
CA TRP A 47 1.78 -6.88 1.46
C TRP A 47 0.47 -7.58 1.70
N GLY A 48 -0.39 -7.57 0.70
CA GLY A 48 -1.63 -8.31 0.74
C GLY A 48 -2.08 -8.65 -0.66
N GLN A 49 -2.88 -9.68 -0.79
CA GLN A 49 -3.40 -10.09 -2.08
C GLN A 49 -4.64 -9.27 -2.40
N VAL A 50 -4.74 -8.77 -3.63
CA VAL A 50 -5.87 -7.97 -4.07
C VAL A 50 -6.56 -8.70 -5.22
N PRO A 51 -7.72 -9.33 -4.96
CA PRO A 51 -8.40 -10.08 -6.02
C PRO A 51 -8.71 -9.23 -7.24
N GLU A 52 -9.02 -7.95 -7.07
CA GLU A 52 -9.34 -7.05 -8.16
C GLU A 52 -8.15 -6.82 -9.10
N LEU A 53 -6.94 -7.14 -8.63
CA LEU A 53 -5.74 -7.07 -9.45
C LEU A 53 -5.34 -8.46 -9.93
N GLU A 54 -6.33 -9.30 -10.24
CA GLU A 54 -6.10 -10.66 -10.70
C GLU A 54 -5.31 -11.47 -9.67
N GLY A 55 -5.55 -11.19 -8.39
CA GLY A 55 -4.90 -11.92 -7.32
C GLY A 55 -3.45 -11.54 -7.06
N ARG A 56 -2.98 -10.46 -7.68
CA ARG A 56 -1.61 -10.01 -7.45
C ARG A 56 -1.45 -9.48 -6.03
N TYR A 57 -0.21 -9.46 -5.58
CA TYR A 57 0.13 -8.93 -4.26
C TYR A 57 0.43 -7.45 -4.38
N LEU A 58 -0.22 -6.67 -3.56
CA LEU A 58 -0.01 -5.23 -3.52
C LEU A 58 0.90 -4.90 -2.35
N ARG A 59 1.97 -4.15 -2.65
CA ARG A 59 2.87 -3.65 -1.63
C ARG A 59 2.46 -2.22 -1.31
N VAL A 60 2.14 -1.97 -0.04
CA VAL A 60 1.72 -0.66 0.42
C VAL A 60 2.77 -0.13 1.38
N ILE A 61 3.22 1.09 1.14
CA ILE A 61 4.25 1.71 1.95
C ILE A 61 3.64 2.88 2.70
N THR A 62 3.81 2.87 4.02
CA THR A 62 3.33 3.96 4.87
C THR A 62 4.52 4.70 5.45
N LEU A 63 4.22 5.85 6.03
CA LEU A 63 5.17 6.53 6.89
C LEU A 63 5.32 5.72 8.17
N GLU A 64 6.16 6.22 9.07
CA GLU A 64 6.45 5.51 10.31
C GLU A 64 5.20 5.25 11.15
N ASP A 65 4.19 6.10 11.01
CA ASP A 65 2.95 5.99 11.78
C ASP A 65 2.08 4.80 11.38
N LYS A 66 2.39 4.14 10.26
CA LYS A 66 1.67 2.97 9.75
C LYS A 66 0.24 3.27 9.33
N VAL A 67 -0.11 4.53 9.22
CA VAL A 67 -1.46 4.92 8.80
C VAL A 67 -1.45 5.93 7.67
N THR A 68 -0.33 6.61 7.43
CA THR A 68 -0.22 7.56 6.33
C THR A 68 0.39 6.85 5.14
N ILE A 69 -0.42 6.58 4.13
CA ILE A 69 0.00 5.81 2.97
C ILE A 69 0.75 6.72 2.01
N HIS A 70 1.95 6.28 1.61
CA HIS A 70 2.84 7.08 0.80
C HIS A 70 3.03 6.53 -0.60
N ASN A 71 2.96 5.20 -0.75
CA ASN A 71 3.17 4.57 -2.05
C ASN A 71 2.48 3.23 -2.07
N ALA A 72 2.20 2.71 -3.26
CA ALA A 72 1.63 1.39 -3.40
C ALA A 72 1.84 0.93 -4.84
N PHE A 73 2.17 -0.35 -5.00
CA PHE A 73 2.36 -0.92 -6.33
C PHE A 73 2.28 -2.44 -6.25
N PRO A 74 1.88 -3.11 -7.35
CA PRO A 74 1.93 -4.57 -7.39
C PRO A 74 3.38 -5.04 -7.31
N ASP A 75 3.62 -6.04 -6.49
CA ASP A 75 4.97 -6.53 -6.24
C ASP A 75 5.08 -7.97 -6.73
N ARG A 76 5.68 -8.14 -7.90
CA ARG A 76 5.82 -9.46 -8.52
C ARG A 76 6.79 -10.36 -7.79
N ARG A 77 7.67 -9.76 -7.01
CA ARG A 77 8.73 -10.52 -6.32
C ARG A 77 8.29 -11.05 -4.98
N PHE A 78 7.15 -10.58 -4.50
CA PHE A 78 6.69 -11.00 -3.19
C PHE A 78 6.24 -12.46 -3.24
N LYS A 79 6.69 -13.24 -2.25
CA LYS A 79 6.27 -14.62 -2.08
C LYS A 79 5.80 -14.77 -0.65
N PRO A 80 4.53 -15.08 -0.47
CA PRO A 80 3.97 -15.22 0.87
C PRO A 80 4.52 -16.42 1.63
#